data_e75e9a066984a68675efdc5696d14c80
#
_entry.id   e75e9a066984a68675efdc5696d14c80
#
_cell.length_a   1.000
_cell.length_b   1.000
_cell.length_c   1.000
_cell.angle_alpha   90.00
_cell.angle_beta   90.00
_cell.angle_gamma   90.00
#
_symmetry.space_group_name_H-M   'P 1'
#
loop_
_entity.id
_entity.type
_entity.pdbx_description
1 polymer ?
#
loop_
_entity_poly.entity_id
_entity_poly.type
_entity_poly.pdbx_seq_one_letter_code
_entity_poly.pdbx_strand_id
1 'polypeptide(L)'
;MAETNRVGLQRWIWRAFVRSALIPLVLVEAALIAIYLFSNAAIRDEQTAYLRQAALTELSSAAQLETRVINSRLEQLAALTDGYRNLVAEALAKPMTLPDVEIDRTDSGVMFSPRDAGGAAVFYSGATAPERQDLDKVRRLTTLDPVMRELQRSNPLIASVYFNSWDSLNHIYPWFHTAEQYP
;
A
#
# COMPACT_ATOMS: atom_id res chain seq x y z
N MET A 1 74.64 61.85 20.76
CA MET A 1 73.72 62.16 19.61
C MET A 1 73.59 61.04 18.58
N ALA A 2 73.90 59.77 18.90
CA ALA A 2 73.84 58.65 17.92
C ALA A 2 72.62 57.68 18.04
N GLU A 3 71.81 57.73 19.12
CA GLU A 3 70.76 56.80 19.38
C GLU A 3 69.42 57.19 18.71
N THR A 4 69.12 58.48 18.52
CA THR A 4 67.87 58.98 17.91
C THR A 4 67.78 58.66 16.44
N ASN A 5 68.88 58.42 15.76
CA ASN A 5 68.86 58.13 14.31
C ASN A 5 68.51 56.62 13.97
N ARG A 6 68.77 55.68 14.90
CA ARG A 6 68.53 54.27 14.73
C ARG A 6 67.02 53.94 14.79
N VAL A 7 66.26 54.61 15.65
CA VAL A 7 64.82 54.39 15.80
C VAL A 7 64.05 54.92 14.57
N GLY A 8 64.54 55.98 13.95
CA GLY A 8 63.93 56.48 12.69
C GLY A 8 64.13 55.57 11.51
N LEU A 9 65.32 54.96 11.36
CA LEU A 9 65.64 54.03 10.27
C LEU A 9 64.85 52.69 10.40
N GLN A 10 64.79 52.16 11.61
CA GLN A 10 64.03 50.97 11.90
C GLN A 10 62.53 51.11 11.57
N ARG A 11 61.90 52.24 11.95
CA ARG A 11 60.49 52.52 11.61
C ARG A 11 60.30 52.70 10.12
N TRP A 12 61.23 53.26 9.41
CA TRP A 12 61.15 53.45 7.97
C TRP A 12 61.23 52.11 7.23
N ILE A 13 62.22 51.26 7.59
CA ILE A 13 62.38 49.90 7.03
C ILE A 13 61.13 49.05 7.31
N TRP A 14 60.62 49.11 8.55
CA TRP A 14 59.37 48.38 8.90
C TRP A 14 58.19 48.85 8.09
N ARG A 15 57.98 50.13 7.89
CA ARG A 15 56.86 50.65 7.05
C ARG A 15 57.08 50.29 5.59
N ALA A 16 58.23 50.30 5.08
CA ALA A 16 58.53 49.83 3.72
C ALA A 16 58.23 48.35 3.57
N PHE A 17 58.68 47.51 4.49
CA PHE A 17 58.39 46.07 4.51
C PHE A 17 56.93 45.78 4.61
N VAL A 18 56.17 46.41 5.48
CA VAL A 18 54.77 46.24 5.66
C VAL A 18 53.96 46.58 4.34
N ARG A 19 54.36 47.71 3.71
CA ARG A 19 53.63 48.13 2.47
C ARG A 19 54.01 47.32 1.24
N SER A 20 55.27 46.91 1.12
CA SER A 20 55.79 46.27 -0.09
C SER A 20 55.63 44.72 -0.09
N ALA A 21 55.66 44.12 1.09
CA ALA A 21 55.62 42.66 1.23
C ALA A 21 54.42 42.17 2.01
N LEU A 22 54.11 42.69 3.19
CA LEU A 22 53.10 42.13 4.09
C LEU A 22 51.69 42.41 3.57
N ILE A 23 51.38 43.65 3.15
CA ILE A 23 50.05 44.00 2.64
C ILE A 23 49.70 43.21 1.37
N PRO A 24 50.54 43.12 0.33
CA PRO A 24 50.24 42.29 -0.84
C PRO A 24 50.08 40.80 -0.49
N LEU A 25 50.92 40.28 0.44
CA LEU A 25 50.80 38.87 0.87
C LEU A 25 49.44 38.61 1.52
N VAL A 26 49.03 39.45 2.47
CA VAL A 26 47.73 39.30 3.15
C VAL A 26 46.56 39.45 2.18
N LEU A 27 46.69 40.35 1.20
CA LEU A 27 45.64 40.51 0.16
C LEU A 27 45.52 39.26 -0.72
N VAL A 28 46.62 38.66 -1.12
CA VAL A 28 46.60 37.40 -1.90
C VAL A 28 46.01 36.25 -1.08
N GLU A 29 46.41 36.10 0.17
CA GLU A 29 45.85 35.07 1.04
C GLU A 29 44.32 35.27 1.25
N ALA A 30 43.90 36.50 1.53
CA ALA A 30 42.48 36.82 1.68
C ALA A 30 41.70 36.54 0.40
N ALA A 31 42.25 36.85 -0.77
CA ALA A 31 41.61 36.53 -2.06
C ALA A 31 41.52 35.01 -2.29
N LEU A 32 42.55 34.24 -1.98
CA LEU A 32 42.52 32.79 -2.10
C LEU A 32 41.48 32.15 -1.17
N ILE A 33 41.43 32.62 0.09
CA ILE A 33 40.41 32.15 1.05
C ILE A 33 38.99 32.50 0.54
N ALA A 34 38.77 33.71 0.03
CA ALA A 34 37.49 34.10 -0.50
C ALA A 34 37.05 33.22 -1.70
N ILE A 35 37.96 32.98 -2.65
CA ILE A 35 37.72 32.07 -3.79
C ILE A 35 37.40 30.67 -3.31
N TYR A 36 38.16 30.14 -2.35
CA TYR A 36 37.93 28.82 -1.80
C TYR A 36 36.54 28.70 -1.14
N LEU A 37 36.17 29.67 -0.30
CA LEU A 37 34.86 29.65 0.37
C LEU A 37 33.70 29.77 -0.63
N PHE A 38 33.85 30.64 -1.64
CA PHE A 38 32.85 30.84 -2.66
C PHE A 38 32.66 29.59 -3.55
N SER A 39 33.80 29.02 -3.98
CA SER A 39 33.78 27.77 -4.77
C SER A 39 33.16 26.60 -3.99
N ASN A 40 33.52 26.47 -2.70
CA ASN A 40 33.01 25.41 -1.87
C ASN A 40 31.49 25.55 -1.58
N ALA A 41 30.99 26.79 -1.43
CA ALA A 41 29.56 27.06 -1.29
C ALA A 41 28.81 26.69 -2.56
N ALA A 42 29.28 27.12 -3.73
CA ALA A 42 28.68 26.81 -5.02
C ALA A 42 28.59 25.28 -5.29
N ILE A 43 29.70 24.54 -4.99
CA ILE A 43 29.73 23.09 -5.14
C ILE A 43 28.71 22.41 -4.21
N ARG A 44 28.61 22.88 -2.97
CA ARG A 44 27.59 22.32 -2.02
C ARG A 44 26.16 22.51 -2.49
N ASP A 45 25.83 23.68 -2.99
CA ASP A 45 24.50 23.99 -3.45
C ASP A 45 24.14 23.14 -4.67
N GLU A 46 25.06 22.99 -5.61
CA GLU A 46 24.87 22.14 -6.79
C GLU A 46 24.74 20.66 -6.42
N GLN A 47 25.58 20.14 -5.54
CA GLN A 47 25.50 18.77 -5.05
C GLN A 47 24.20 18.49 -4.31
N THR A 48 23.75 19.43 -3.47
CA THR A 48 22.50 19.31 -2.74
C THR A 48 21.29 19.30 -3.68
N ALA A 49 21.30 20.17 -4.68
CA ALA A 49 20.23 20.21 -5.71
C ALA A 49 20.20 18.90 -6.53
N TYR A 50 21.36 18.41 -6.95
CA TYR A 50 21.48 17.15 -7.67
C TYR A 50 20.95 15.94 -6.87
N LEU A 51 21.41 15.81 -5.60
CA LEU A 51 20.97 14.72 -4.72
C LEU A 51 19.47 14.77 -4.46
N ARG A 52 18.92 15.96 -4.25
CA ARG A 52 17.48 16.15 -4.07
C ARG A 52 16.70 15.72 -5.33
N GLN A 53 17.17 16.12 -6.49
CA GLN A 53 16.53 15.76 -7.75
C GLN A 53 16.61 14.25 -8.03
N ALA A 54 17.75 13.64 -7.80
CA ALA A 54 17.94 12.20 -7.92
C ALA A 54 17.01 11.43 -6.97
N ALA A 55 16.90 11.83 -5.70
CA ALA A 55 16.02 11.23 -4.72
C ALA A 55 14.53 11.36 -5.10
N LEU A 56 14.11 12.52 -5.63
CA LEU A 56 12.74 12.72 -6.09
C LEU A 56 12.41 11.85 -7.33
N THR A 57 13.34 11.71 -8.24
CA THR A 57 13.19 10.87 -9.43
C THR A 57 13.09 9.39 -9.03
N GLU A 58 13.95 8.93 -8.13
CA GLU A 58 13.93 7.56 -7.61
C GLU A 58 12.62 7.25 -6.87
N LEU A 59 12.19 8.15 -5.98
CA LEU A 59 10.92 8.02 -5.25
C LEU A 59 9.71 7.98 -6.22
N SER A 60 9.69 8.84 -7.23
CA SER A 60 8.64 8.85 -8.24
C SER A 60 8.61 7.54 -9.03
N SER A 61 9.77 7.02 -9.41
CA SER A 61 9.88 5.74 -10.14
C SER A 61 9.41 4.57 -9.28
N ALA A 62 9.79 4.54 -8.01
CA ALA A 62 9.35 3.52 -7.05
C ALA A 62 7.82 3.58 -6.85
N ALA A 63 7.26 4.78 -6.66
CA ALA A 63 5.81 4.95 -6.51
C ALA A 63 5.03 4.50 -7.76
N GLN A 64 5.54 4.78 -8.95
CA GLN A 64 4.93 4.31 -10.20
C GLN A 64 4.98 2.78 -10.35
N LEU A 65 6.07 2.15 -9.91
CA LEU A 65 6.19 0.69 -9.92
C LEU A 65 5.18 0.05 -8.96
N GLU A 66 5.11 0.55 -7.73
CA GLU A 66 4.12 0.11 -6.73
C GLU A 66 2.68 0.26 -7.24
N THR A 67 2.36 1.40 -7.83
CA THR A 67 1.02 1.65 -8.40
C THR A 67 0.68 0.62 -9.48
N ARG A 68 1.62 0.29 -10.36
CA ARG A 68 1.41 -0.75 -11.39
C ARG A 68 1.20 -2.13 -10.80
N VAL A 69 1.96 -2.50 -9.76
CA VAL A 69 1.79 -3.78 -9.06
C VAL A 69 0.41 -3.85 -8.41
N ILE A 70 -0.01 -2.79 -7.71
CA ILE A 70 -1.33 -2.72 -7.08
C ILE A 70 -2.45 -2.85 -8.13
N ASN A 71 -2.38 -2.08 -9.21
CA ASN A 71 -3.39 -2.14 -10.28
C ASN A 71 -3.48 -3.54 -10.91
N SER A 72 -2.34 -4.17 -11.21
CA SER A 72 -2.31 -5.52 -11.76
C SER A 72 -2.97 -6.54 -10.81
N ARG A 73 -2.74 -6.42 -9.50
CA ARG A 73 -3.39 -7.28 -8.49
C ARG A 73 -4.89 -7.05 -8.41
N LEU A 74 -5.34 -5.80 -8.49
CA LEU A 74 -6.76 -5.47 -8.50
C LEU A 74 -7.47 -5.99 -9.76
N GLU A 75 -6.82 -5.90 -10.94
CA GLU A 75 -7.34 -6.47 -12.18
C GLU A 75 -7.47 -8.00 -12.09
N GLN A 76 -6.49 -8.68 -11.49
CA GLN A 76 -6.58 -10.12 -11.24
C GLN A 76 -7.75 -10.48 -10.32
N LEU A 77 -7.97 -9.72 -9.24
CA LEU A 77 -9.11 -9.92 -8.33
C LEU A 77 -10.44 -9.69 -9.04
N ALA A 78 -10.54 -8.67 -9.87
CA ALA A 78 -11.74 -8.41 -10.69
C ALA A 78 -12.03 -9.57 -11.62
N ALA A 79 -11.03 -10.11 -12.32
CA ALA A 79 -11.19 -11.27 -13.19
C ALA A 79 -11.64 -12.54 -12.43
N LEU A 80 -11.08 -12.78 -11.22
CA LEU A 80 -11.49 -13.88 -10.36
C LEU A 80 -12.95 -13.72 -9.90
N THR A 81 -13.36 -12.49 -9.56
CA THR A 81 -14.76 -12.18 -9.17
C THR A 81 -15.72 -12.41 -10.32
N ASP A 82 -15.36 -12.00 -11.53
CA ASP A 82 -16.17 -12.25 -12.72
C ASP A 82 -16.26 -13.74 -13.04
N GLY A 83 -15.18 -14.48 -12.90
CA GLY A 83 -15.18 -15.93 -13.03
C GLY A 83 -16.11 -16.60 -12.02
N TYR A 84 -16.04 -16.21 -10.74
CA TYR A 84 -16.92 -16.72 -9.70
C TYR A 84 -18.40 -16.37 -9.97
N ARG A 85 -18.70 -15.15 -10.38
CA ARG A 85 -20.04 -14.74 -10.78
C ARG A 85 -20.62 -15.64 -11.88
N ASN A 86 -19.81 -15.99 -12.88
CA ASN A 86 -20.26 -16.87 -13.96
C ASN A 86 -20.53 -18.30 -13.46
N LEU A 87 -19.72 -18.82 -12.54
CA LEU A 87 -19.95 -20.12 -11.91
C LEU A 87 -21.23 -20.12 -11.07
N VAL A 88 -21.51 -19.06 -10.34
CA VAL A 88 -22.78 -18.88 -9.60
C VAL A 88 -23.97 -18.91 -10.57
N ALA A 89 -23.90 -18.13 -11.64
CA ALA A 89 -24.95 -18.10 -12.65
C ALA A 89 -25.20 -19.49 -13.27
N GLU A 90 -24.12 -20.22 -13.56
CA GLU A 90 -24.19 -21.58 -14.10
C GLU A 90 -24.80 -22.57 -13.09
N ALA A 91 -24.37 -22.55 -11.82
CA ALA A 91 -24.90 -23.41 -10.76
C ALA A 91 -26.41 -23.18 -10.53
N LEU A 92 -26.84 -21.92 -10.63
CA LEU A 92 -28.26 -21.58 -10.47
C LEU A 92 -29.11 -21.97 -11.67
N ALA A 93 -28.55 -21.98 -12.89
CA ALA A 93 -29.30 -22.23 -14.13
C ALA A 93 -29.39 -23.71 -14.54
N LYS A 94 -28.33 -24.49 -14.27
CA LYS A 94 -28.23 -25.87 -14.76
C LYS A 94 -29.00 -26.87 -13.91
N PRO A 95 -29.72 -27.85 -14.52
CA PRO A 95 -30.20 -29.02 -13.81
C PRO A 95 -29.03 -29.83 -13.23
N MET A 96 -29.10 -30.14 -11.93
CA MET A 96 -28.07 -30.94 -11.25
C MET A 96 -28.70 -31.76 -10.12
N THR A 97 -28.00 -32.81 -9.70
CA THR A 97 -28.31 -33.50 -8.45
C THR A 97 -27.90 -32.58 -7.29
N LEU A 98 -28.85 -32.23 -6.44
CA LEU A 98 -28.62 -31.33 -5.33
C LEU A 98 -28.03 -32.10 -4.15
N PRO A 99 -26.97 -31.57 -3.54
CA PRO A 99 -26.41 -32.15 -2.32
C PRO A 99 -27.37 -32.00 -1.14
N ASP A 100 -27.24 -32.89 -0.16
CA ASP A 100 -27.90 -32.67 1.12
C ASP A 100 -27.11 -31.63 1.93
N VAL A 101 -27.82 -30.69 2.55
CA VAL A 101 -27.25 -29.58 3.29
C VAL A 101 -27.91 -29.50 4.65
N GLU A 102 -27.10 -29.51 5.69
CA GLU A 102 -27.60 -29.32 7.05
C GLU A 102 -27.92 -27.84 7.29
N ILE A 103 -29.20 -27.60 7.55
CA ILE A 103 -29.74 -26.25 7.76
C ILE A 103 -30.59 -26.26 9.02
N ASP A 104 -30.48 -25.22 9.82
CA ASP A 104 -31.31 -24.93 10.97
C ASP A 104 -32.05 -23.61 10.81
N ARG A 105 -33.01 -23.35 11.69
CA ARG A 105 -33.79 -22.12 11.71
C ARG A 105 -33.95 -21.57 13.10
N THR A 106 -33.84 -20.25 13.22
CA THR A 106 -34.18 -19.54 14.45
C THR A 106 -35.70 -19.38 14.58
N ASP A 107 -36.17 -19.05 15.79
CA ASP A 107 -37.59 -18.70 16.04
C ASP A 107 -38.02 -17.49 15.20
N SER A 108 -37.12 -16.59 14.83
CA SER A 108 -37.37 -15.45 13.95
C SER A 108 -37.43 -15.80 12.45
N GLY A 109 -37.26 -17.09 12.10
CA GLY A 109 -37.34 -17.59 10.72
C GLY A 109 -36.06 -17.44 9.89
N VAL A 110 -34.94 -17.08 10.52
CA VAL A 110 -33.62 -17.05 9.88
C VAL A 110 -33.17 -18.47 9.60
N MET A 111 -32.82 -18.78 8.34
CA MET A 111 -32.22 -20.06 7.96
C MET A 111 -30.69 -19.93 7.98
N PHE A 112 -29.98 -20.91 8.57
CA PHE A 112 -28.54 -20.86 8.66
C PHE A 112 -27.89 -22.25 8.70
N SER A 113 -26.60 -22.35 8.35
CA SER A 113 -25.82 -23.57 8.54
C SER A 113 -25.32 -23.65 9.99
N PRO A 114 -25.75 -24.68 10.77
CA PRO A 114 -25.51 -24.70 12.23
C PRO A 114 -24.08 -25.03 12.63
N ARG A 115 -23.29 -25.62 11.74
CA ARG A 115 -21.91 -26.04 12.04
C ARG A 115 -20.99 -25.90 10.83
N ASP A 116 -19.68 -25.82 11.11
CA ASP A 116 -18.65 -25.89 10.09
C ASP A 116 -18.50 -27.34 9.57
N ALA A 117 -18.95 -27.54 8.35
CA ALA A 117 -18.74 -28.79 7.60
C ALA A 117 -17.57 -28.68 6.62
N GLY A 118 -16.71 -27.67 6.77
CA GLY A 118 -15.60 -27.35 5.87
C GLY A 118 -16.02 -26.62 4.59
N GLY A 119 -17.25 -26.15 4.52
CA GLY A 119 -17.81 -25.37 3.41
C GLY A 119 -18.00 -23.90 3.77
N ALA A 120 -18.90 -23.25 3.03
CA ALA A 120 -19.32 -21.88 3.31
C ALA A 120 -20.44 -21.83 4.34
N ALA A 121 -20.54 -20.70 5.06
CA ALA A 121 -21.70 -20.41 5.89
C ALA A 121 -22.88 -19.96 5.05
N VAL A 122 -24.06 -20.42 5.39
CA VAL A 122 -25.33 -20.00 4.82
C VAL A 122 -26.07 -19.12 5.82
N PHE A 123 -26.64 -18.04 5.34
CA PHE A 123 -27.52 -17.17 6.10
C PHE A 123 -28.63 -16.65 5.20
N TYR A 124 -29.86 -17.00 5.54
CA TYR A 124 -31.05 -16.49 4.86
C TYR A 124 -31.82 -15.64 5.86
N SER A 125 -31.83 -14.34 5.68
CA SER A 125 -32.45 -13.40 6.62
C SER A 125 -33.94 -13.64 6.80
N GLY A 126 -34.46 -13.38 8.01
CA GLY A 126 -35.89 -13.35 8.30
C GLY A 126 -36.68 -12.27 7.53
N ALA A 127 -36.00 -11.36 6.80
CA ALA A 127 -36.66 -10.44 5.88
C ALA A 127 -37.36 -11.15 4.74
N THR A 128 -36.91 -12.35 4.37
CA THR A 128 -37.62 -13.26 3.46
C THR A 128 -38.38 -14.30 4.28
N ALA A 129 -39.71 -14.30 4.16
CA ALA A 129 -40.57 -15.23 4.89
C ALA A 129 -40.13 -16.69 4.64
N PRO A 130 -40.17 -17.57 5.66
CA PRO A 130 -39.67 -18.94 5.58
C PRO A 130 -40.19 -19.76 4.40
N GLU A 131 -41.41 -19.51 3.98
CA GLU A 131 -42.06 -20.20 2.86
C GLU A 131 -41.52 -19.76 1.49
N ARG A 132 -40.83 -18.60 1.45
CA ARG A 132 -40.21 -18.04 0.23
C ARG A 132 -38.71 -18.22 0.18
N GLN A 133 -38.13 -18.79 1.25
CA GLN A 133 -36.70 -19.11 1.28
C GLN A 133 -36.45 -20.35 0.42
N ASP A 134 -35.64 -20.19 -0.62
CA ASP A 134 -35.35 -21.22 -1.62
C ASP A 134 -34.20 -22.13 -1.16
N LEU A 135 -34.54 -23.30 -0.61
CA LEU A 135 -33.56 -24.30 -0.16
C LEU A 135 -32.79 -24.93 -1.34
N ASP A 136 -33.43 -25.08 -2.51
CA ASP A 136 -32.75 -25.62 -3.69
C ASP A 136 -31.69 -24.67 -4.20
N LYS A 137 -31.91 -23.36 -4.10
CA LYS A 137 -30.92 -22.33 -4.37
C LYS A 137 -29.74 -22.43 -3.40
N VAL A 138 -29.98 -22.65 -2.10
CA VAL A 138 -28.93 -22.89 -1.11
C VAL A 138 -28.10 -24.12 -1.50
N ARG A 139 -28.76 -25.25 -1.78
CA ARG A 139 -28.10 -26.51 -2.18
C ARG A 139 -27.26 -26.35 -3.45
N ARG A 140 -27.71 -25.56 -4.42
CA ARG A 140 -26.95 -25.25 -5.64
C ARG A 140 -25.67 -24.47 -5.32
N LEU A 141 -25.78 -23.47 -4.48
CA LEU A 141 -24.64 -22.62 -4.09
C LEU A 141 -23.59 -23.39 -3.29
N THR A 142 -23.99 -24.33 -2.43
CA THR A 142 -23.01 -25.16 -1.69
C THR A 142 -22.16 -26.06 -2.58
N THR A 143 -22.59 -26.33 -3.84
CA THR A 143 -21.72 -26.99 -4.82
C THR A 143 -20.48 -26.17 -5.18
N LEU A 144 -20.48 -24.87 -4.89
CA LEU A 144 -19.38 -23.95 -5.15
C LEU A 144 -18.42 -23.81 -3.95
N ASP A 145 -18.70 -24.40 -2.80
CA ASP A 145 -17.84 -24.35 -1.61
C ASP A 145 -16.36 -24.72 -1.90
N PRO A 146 -16.05 -25.78 -2.68
CA PRO A 146 -14.67 -26.09 -3.03
C PRO A 146 -14.00 -24.97 -3.84
N VAL A 147 -14.75 -24.28 -4.71
CA VAL A 147 -14.26 -23.16 -5.50
C VAL A 147 -14.00 -21.95 -4.61
N MET A 148 -14.92 -21.62 -3.70
CA MET A 148 -14.76 -20.52 -2.74
C MET A 148 -13.52 -20.73 -1.86
N ARG A 149 -13.33 -21.96 -1.37
CA ARG A 149 -12.14 -22.34 -0.60
C ARG A 149 -10.86 -22.16 -1.39
N GLU A 150 -10.85 -22.61 -2.64
CA GLU A 150 -9.65 -22.51 -3.48
C GLU A 150 -9.33 -21.07 -3.85
N LEU A 151 -10.33 -20.23 -4.14
CA LEU A 151 -10.14 -18.80 -4.38
C LEU A 151 -9.51 -18.09 -3.17
N GLN A 152 -10.00 -18.36 -1.97
CA GLN A 152 -9.47 -17.76 -0.74
C GLN A 152 -8.05 -18.28 -0.44
N ARG A 153 -7.81 -19.59 -0.61
CA ARG A 153 -6.51 -20.22 -0.32
C ARG A 153 -5.42 -19.80 -1.31
N SER A 154 -5.77 -19.64 -2.57
CA SER A 154 -4.80 -19.33 -3.64
C SER A 154 -4.40 -17.85 -3.69
N ASN A 155 -5.17 -16.96 -3.05
CA ASN A 155 -4.90 -15.53 -3.11
C ASN A 155 -4.96 -14.90 -1.69
N PRO A 156 -3.82 -14.51 -1.10
CA PRO A 156 -3.76 -13.96 0.25
C PRO A 156 -4.46 -12.59 0.40
N LEU A 157 -4.85 -11.95 -0.69
CA LEU A 157 -5.63 -10.70 -0.65
C LEU A 157 -7.13 -10.96 -0.49
N ILE A 158 -7.59 -12.21 -0.67
CA ILE A 158 -9.00 -12.58 -0.51
C ILE A 158 -9.20 -13.03 0.94
N ALA A 159 -9.77 -12.17 1.76
CA ALA A 159 -10.14 -12.51 3.13
C ALA A 159 -11.36 -13.43 3.18
N SER A 160 -12.36 -13.17 2.33
CA SER A 160 -13.59 -13.97 2.21
C SER A 160 -14.14 -13.91 0.78
N VAL A 161 -14.85 -14.96 0.41
CA VAL A 161 -15.65 -15.04 -0.83
C VAL A 161 -17.11 -15.17 -0.44
N TYR A 162 -17.97 -14.37 -1.03
CA TYR A 162 -19.40 -14.42 -0.68
C TYR A 162 -20.30 -14.13 -1.88
N PHE A 163 -21.52 -14.62 -1.78
CA PHE A 163 -22.61 -14.33 -2.66
C PHE A 163 -23.79 -13.79 -1.87
N ASN A 164 -24.32 -12.65 -2.27
CA ASN A 164 -25.55 -12.06 -1.74
C ASN A 164 -26.60 -12.03 -2.83
N SER A 165 -27.81 -12.45 -2.52
CA SER A 165 -28.93 -12.34 -3.43
C SER A 165 -29.95 -11.29 -2.99
N TRP A 166 -30.78 -10.84 -3.92
CA TRP A 166 -31.81 -9.83 -3.70
C TRP A 166 -32.87 -10.25 -2.67
N ASP A 167 -33.06 -11.57 -2.47
CA ASP A 167 -34.00 -12.16 -1.50
C ASP A 167 -33.37 -12.45 -0.14
N SER A 168 -32.27 -11.75 0.20
CA SER A 168 -31.56 -11.79 1.48
C SER A 168 -30.84 -13.11 1.82
N LEU A 169 -30.51 -13.94 0.83
CA LEU A 169 -29.58 -15.05 1.03
C LEU A 169 -28.15 -14.55 0.96
N ASN A 170 -27.35 -14.89 1.97
CA ASN A 170 -25.90 -14.78 2.00
C ASN A 170 -25.28 -16.17 2.06
N HIS A 171 -24.24 -16.40 1.25
CA HIS A 171 -23.42 -17.60 1.24
C HIS A 171 -21.95 -17.17 1.25
N ILE A 172 -21.23 -17.44 2.36
CA ILE A 172 -19.92 -16.86 2.62
C ILE A 172 -18.90 -17.90 3.10
N TYR A 173 -17.69 -17.84 2.53
CA TYR A 173 -16.54 -18.63 2.96
C TYR A 173 -15.38 -17.71 3.41
N PRO A 174 -14.65 -18.00 4.48
CA PRO A 174 -14.77 -19.16 5.35
C PRO A 174 -16.03 -19.15 6.21
N TRP A 175 -16.39 -20.33 6.72
CA TRP A 175 -17.54 -20.50 7.59
C TRP A 175 -17.38 -19.71 8.91
N PHE A 176 -18.47 -19.17 9.38
CA PHE A 176 -18.62 -18.62 10.74
C PHE A 176 -20.08 -18.76 11.19
N HIS A 177 -20.32 -18.64 12.48
CA HIS A 177 -21.67 -18.81 13.04
C HIS A 177 -22.54 -17.58 12.74
N THR A 178 -23.22 -17.60 11.61
CA THR A 178 -23.96 -16.44 11.06
C THR A 178 -25.14 -16.02 11.93
N ALA A 179 -25.85 -16.95 12.58
CA ALA A 179 -26.98 -16.65 13.45
C ALA A 179 -26.61 -15.88 14.72
N GLU A 180 -25.35 -15.94 15.17
CA GLU A 180 -24.87 -15.14 16.31
C GLU A 180 -24.47 -13.73 15.89
N GLN A 181 -24.04 -13.56 14.65
CA GLN A 181 -23.52 -12.30 14.13
C GLN A 181 -24.58 -11.42 13.46
N TYR A 182 -25.63 -12.06 12.94
CA TYR A 182 -26.75 -11.40 12.27
C TYR A 182 -28.07 -11.82 12.95
N PRO A 183 -28.45 -11.14 14.06
CA PRO A 183 -29.68 -11.44 14.80
C PRO A 183 -30.96 -11.12 14.03
#